data_72250d4a31975df46baa363db124e377
#
_entry.id   72250d4a31975df46baa363db124e377
#
_cell.length_a   1.000
_cell.length_b   1.000
_cell.length_c   1.000
_cell.angle_alpha   90.00
_cell.angle_beta   90.00
_cell.angle_gamma   90.00
#
_symmetry.space_group_name_H-M   'P 1'
#
loop_
_entity.id
_entity.type
_entity.pdbx_description
1 polymer ?
#
loop_
_entity_poly.entity_id
_entity_poly.type
_entity_poly.pdbx_seq_one_letter_code
_entity_poly.pdbx_strand_id
1 'polypeptide(L)'
;IHVCRAMGGDLTLLNVRMTGEPVADILVRTSSLHGTDIHGDIIPTLIDELPMIAAMACFAEGDTIIRDAAELKVKESNRIAVMAENLSAMGADVEETVDGMIIHGGKPLHGATIDSHLDHRIAMTFAITAALAEGETEILGAECVNISYPDFYQDLNKLAQ
;
A
#
# COMPACT_ATOMS: atom_id res chain seq x y z
N ILE A 1 2.99 -2.04 11.09
CA ILE A 1 2.48 -3.11 12.00
C ILE A 1 1.25 -2.61 12.77
N HIS A 2 1.32 -1.42 13.42
CA HIS A 2 0.23 -0.92 14.24
C HIS A 2 -1.06 -0.75 13.42
N VAL A 3 -1.00 -0.08 12.28
CA VAL A 3 -2.14 0.11 11.37
C VAL A 3 -2.66 -1.22 10.82
N CYS A 4 -1.78 -2.14 10.41
CA CYS A 4 -2.21 -3.46 9.95
C CYS A 4 -3.03 -4.21 11.01
N ARG A 5 -2.61 -4.12 12.29
CA ARG A 5 -3.39 -4.70 13.41
C ARG A 5 -4.71 -3.96 13.64
N ALA A 6 -4.69 -2.63 13.54
CA ALA A 6 -5.93 -1.84 13.63
C ALA A 6 -6.93 -2.18 12.52
N MET A 7 -6.44 -2.58 11.35
CA MET A 7 -7.26 -3.11 10.26
C MET A 7 -7.66 -4.59 10.44
N GLY A 8 -7.31 -5.23 11.55
CA GLY A 8 -7.67 -6.63 11.82
C GLY A 8 -6.63 -7.67 11.36
N GLY A 9 -5.46 -7.25 10.92
CA GLY A 9 -4.40 -8.15 10.51
C GLY A 9 -3.83 -8.97 11.67
N ASP A 10 -3.70 -10.29 11.49
CA ASP A 10 -3.07 -11.21 12.46
C ASP A 10 -1.55 -11.21 12.27
N LEU A 11 -0.87 -10.34 13.02
CA LEU A 11 0.57 -10.20 13.01
C LEU A 11 1.15 -10.49 14.40
N THR A 12 2.10 -11.42 14.47
CA THR A 12 2.84 -11.74 15.69
C THR A 12 4.32 -11.42 15.52
N LEU A 13 4.88 -10.66 16.44
CA LEU A 13 6.32 -10.40 16.50
C LEU A 13 7.01 -11.52 17.27
N LEU A 14 8.02 -12.12 16.67
CA LEU A 14 8.84 -13.18 17.24
C LEU A 14 10.30 -12.70 17.33
N ASN A 15 11.07 -13.27 18.24
CA ASN A 15 12.51 -13.01 18.35
C ASN A 15 12.88 -11.53 18.44
N VAL A 16 12.06 -10.73 19.13
CA VAL A 16 12.26 -9.28 19.25
C VAL A 16 13.59 -8.98 19.94
N ARG A 17 14.43 -8.17 19.30
CA ARG A 17 15.70 -7.68 19.83
C ARG A 17 15.73 -6.16 19.81
N MET A 18 16.20 -5.55 20.88
CA MET A 18 16.24 -4.09 21.09
C MET A 18 17.70 -3.57 21.18
N THR A 19 18.60 -4.14 20.40
CA THR A 19 20.01 -3.73 20.35
C THR A 19 20.22 -2.74 19.22
N GLY A 20 20.11 -1.44 19.51
CA GLY A 20 20.04 -0.39 18.51
C GLY A 20 18.60 -0.22 17.99
N GLU A 21 18.40 -0.33 16.68
CA GLU A 21 17.05 -0.35 16.12
C GLU A 21 16.32 -1.67 16.44
N PRO A 22 14.98 -1.62 16.66
CA PRO A 22 14.19 -2.81 16.90
C PRO A 22 14.22 -3.75 15.72
N VAL A 23 14.52 -5.03 15.96
CA VAL A 23 14.50 -6.10 14.95
C VAL A 23 13.63 -7.25 15.45
N ALA A 24 12.79 -7.80 14.57
CA ALA A 24 11.94 -8.94 14.90
C ALA A 24 11.64 -9.77 13.64
N ASP A 25 11.32 -11.04 13.84
CA ASP A 25 10.62 -11.84 12.84
C ASP A 25 9.13 -11.51 12.92
N ILE A 26 8.45 -11.41 11.78
CA ILE A 26 7.01 -11.10 11.71
C ILE A 26 6.29 -12.32 11.14
N LEU A 27 5.48 -12.96 11.97
CA LEU A 27 4.56 -14.00 11.52
C LEU A 27 3.23 -13.35 11.14
N VAL A 28 2.83 -13.51 9.88
CA VAL A 28 1.56 -13.01 9.34
C VAL A 28 0.66 -14.18 8.98
N ARG A 29 -0.60 -14.11 9.36
CA ARG A 29 -1.64 -15.08 8.98
C ARG A 29 -2.73 -14.40 8.19
N THR A 30 -3.39 -15.18 7.33
CA THR A 30 -4.58 -14.72 6.58
C THR A 30 -5.61 -14.16 7.56
N SER A 31 -6.14 -12.99 7.24
CA SER A 31 -7.06 -12.24 8.10
C SER A 31 -8.12 -11.55 7.25
N SER A 32 -9.30 -11.35 7.84
CA SER A 32 -10.31 -10.47 7.27
C SER A 32 -10.02 -9.05 7.72
N LEU A 33 -9.63 -8.20 6.78
CA LEU A 33 -9.34 -6.80 7.05
C LEU A 33 -10.63 -5.98 7.09
N HIS A 34 -10.63 -4.93 7.90
CA HIS A 34 -11.69 -3.93 7.95
C HIS A 34 -11.13 -2.51 7.86
N GLY A 35 -11.97 -1.58 7.42
CA GLY A 35 -11.62 -0.18 7.30
C GLY A 35 -11.24 0.46 8.64
N THR A 36 -10.45 1.53 8.57
CA THR A 36 -9.96 2.26 9.75
C THR A 36 -9.69 3.72 9.42
N ASP A 37 -9.64 4.57 10.45
CA ASP A 37 -9.30 5.99 10.33
C ASP A 37 -7.83 6.20 10.73
N ILE A 38 -7.03 6.75 9.81
CA ILE A 38 -5.58 6.94 9.94
C ILE A 38 -5.28 8.43 9.82
N HIS A 39 -4.86 9.03 10.93
CA HIS A 39 -4.64 10.49 11.00
C HIS A 39 -3.71 10.89 12.15
N GLY A 40 -3.33 12.16 12.19
CA GLY A 40 -2.60 12.76 13.30
C GLY A 40 -1.15 12.32 13.38
N ASP A 41 -0.64 12.17 14.60
CA ASP A 41 0.79 11.97 14.88
C ASP A 41 1.40 10.68 14.31
N ILE A 42 0.58 9.73 13.86
CA ILE A 42 1.08 8.51 13.22
C ILE A 42 1.48 8.74 11.75
N ILE A 43 0.88 9.73 11.08
CA ILE A 43 1.09 9.98 9.64
C ILE A 43 2.57 10.17 9.28
N PRO A 44 3.36 11.03 9.97
CA PRO A 44 4.78 11.19 9.64
C PRO A 44 5.58 9.88 9.73
N THR A 45 5.18 8.96 10.61
CA THR A 45 5.85 7.66 10.79
C THR A 45 5.43 6.60 9.76
N LEU A 46 4.40 6.90 8.96
CA LEU A 46 3.80 6.01 7.97
C LEU A 46 3.89 6.56 6.55
N ILE A 47 4.44 7.76 6.36
CA ILE A 47 4.28 8.53 5.13
C ILE A 47 4.68 7.73 3.88
N ASP A 48 5.68 6.88 4.03
CA ASP A 48 6.18 6.05 2.94
C ASP A 48 5.43 4.72 2.77
N GLU A 49 4.69 4.28 3.78
CA GLU A 49 3.88 3.05 3.79
C GLU A 49 2.42 3.31 3.42
N LEU A 50 1.97 4.58 3.43
CA LEU A 50 0.58 4.94 3.13
C LEU A 50 0.10 4.43 1.76
N PRO A 51 0.91 4.41 0.67
CA PRO A 51 0.50 3.80 -0.58
C PRO A 51 0.10 2.33 -0.43
N MET A 52 0.90 1.53 0.29
CA MET A 52 0.59 0.11 0.50
C MET A 52 -0.63 -0.06 1.42
N ILE A 53 -0.80 0.80 2.41
CA ILE A 53 -1.98 0.79 3.28
C ILE A 53 -3.25 1.10 2.48
N ALA A 54 -3.19 2.08 1.57
CA ALA A 54 -4.32 2.39 0.69
C ALA A 54 -4.69 1.21 -0.23
N ALA A 55 -3.70 0.51 -0.78
CA ALA A 55 -3.93 -0.72 -1.55
C ALA A 55 -4.55 -1.83 -0.69
N MET A 56 -4.06 -2.05 0.53
CA MET A 56 -4.66 -3.01 1.49
C MET A 56 -6.11 -2.66 1.82
N ALA A 57 -6.43 -1.36 1.92
CA ALA A 57 -7.77 -0.88 2.22
C ALA A 57 -8.80 -1.26 1.14
N CYS A 58 -8.39 -1.42 -0.12
CA CYS A 58 -9.27 -1.88 -1.18
C CYS A 58 -9.82 -3.30 -0.92
N PHE A 59 -9.06 -4.13 -0.20
CA PHE A 59 -9.43 -5.50 0.17
C PHE A 59 -10.07 -5.61 1.56
N ALA A 60 -10.19 -4.49 2.29
CA ALA A 60 -10.81 -4.44 3.61
C ALA A 60 -12.34 -4.29 3.49
N GLU A 61 -13.08 -4.70 4.52
CA GLU A 61 -14.51 -4.44 4.61
C GLU A 61 -14.76 -3.04 5.19
N GLY A 62 -15.54 -2.22 4.50
CA GLY A 62 -15.88 -0.85 4.93
C GLY A 62 -14.86 0.20 4.52
N ASP A 63 -14.95 1.37 5.10
CA ASP A 63 -14.21 2.55 4.69
C ASP A 63 -12.88 2.69 5.45
N THR A 64 -11.81 2.96 4.71
CA THR A 64 -10.54 3.43 5.27
C THR A 64 -10.37 4.90 4.92
N ILE A 65 -10.12 5.74 5.94
CA ILE A 65 -9.96 7.17 5.78
C ILE A 65 -8.51 7.54 6.15
N ILE A 66 -7.79 8.13 5.21
CA ILE A 66 -6.43 8.66 5.43
C ILE A 66 -6.53 10.19 5.39
N ARG A 67 -6.09 10.84 6.48
CA ARG A 67 -6.08 12.30 6.63
C ARG A 67 -4.73 12.80 7.13
N ASP A 68 -4.53 14.11 7.11
CA ASP A 68 -3.31 14.79 7.59
C ASP A 68 -2.04 14.36 6.81
N ALA A 69 -2.21 13.81 5.60
CA ALA A 69 -1.15 13.24 4.77
C ALA A 69 -0.76 14.14 3.58
N ALA A 70 -0.95 15.46 3.70
CA ALA A 70 -0.67 16.43 2.63
C ALA A 70 0.79 16.35 2.12
N GLU A 71 1.72 15.88 2.93
CA GLU A 71 3.13 15.68 2.54
C GLU A 71 3.27 14.69 1.38
N LEU A 72 2.35 13.75 1.20
CA LEU A 72 2.34 12.83 0.06
C LEU A 72 2.26 13.54 -1.30
N LYS A 73 1.75 14.77 -1.34
CA LYS A 73 1.64 15.56 -2.59
C LYS A 73 2.96 16.08 -3.12
N VAL A 74 3.99 16.12 -2.29
CA VAL A 74 5.32 16.70 -2.59
C VAL A 74 6.46 15.66 -2.50
N LYS A 75 6.14 14.38 -2.60
CA LYS A 75 7.10 13.28 -2.70
C LYS A 75 7.63 13.16 -4.15
N GLU A 76 8.16 12.03 -4.55
CA GLU A 76 8.65 11.76 -5.92
C GLU A 76 7.54 11.98 -6.96
N SER A 77 6.31 11.75 -6.57
CA SER A 77 5.08 12.06 -7.29
C SER A 77 4.05 12.68 -6.34
N ASN A 78 2.94 13.21 -6.86
CA ASN A 78 1.76 13.45 -6.02
C ASN A 78 1.10 12.12 -5.70
N ARG A 79 1.62 11.42 -4.65
CA ARG A 79 1.17 10.07 -4.29
C ARG A 79 -0.31 9.97 -4.01
N ILE A 80 -0.97 11.01 -3.52
CA ILE A 80 -2.42 11.01 -3.29
C ILE A 80 -3.15 10.86 -4.63
N ALA A 81 -2.88 11.76 -5.58
CA ALA A 81 -3.54 11.74 -6.89
C ALA A 81 -3.18 10.45 -7.67
N VAL A 82 -1.90 10.07 -7.70
CA VAL A 82 -1.43 8.89 -8.42
C VAL A 82 -2.03 7.60 -7.86
N MET A 83 -2.15 7.48 -6.52
CA MET A 83 -2.82 6.34 -5.89
C MET A 83 -4.30 6.29 -6.25
N ALA A 84 -5.02 7.43 -6.13
CA ALA A 84 -6.44 7.50 -6.45
C ALA A 84 -6.72 7.15 -7.92
N GLU A 85 -5.92 7.67 -8.85
CA GLU A 85 -6.03 7.40 -10.29
C GLU A 85 -5.82 5.90 -10.59
N ASN A 86 -4.71 5.34 -10.15
CA ASN A 86 -4.34 3.95 -10.45
C ASN A 86 -5.26 2.94 -9.75
N LEU A 87 -5.64 3.15 -8.50
CA LEU A 87 -6.59 2.29 -7.80
C LEU A 87 -7.97 2.33 -8.48
N SER A 88 -8.42 3.52 -8.90
CA SER A 88 -9.67 3.64 -9.65
C SER A 88 -9.60 2.94 -11.01
N ALA A 89 -8.47 3.00 -11.71
CA ALA A 89 -8.25 2.25 -12.96
C ALA A 89 -8.35 0.72 -12.73
N MET A 90 -8.01 0.22 -11.56
CA MET A 90 -8.18 -1.18 -11.16
C MET A 90 -9.60 -1.50 -10.63
N GLY A 91 -10.53 -0.54 -10.62
CA GLY A 91 -11.91 -0.72 -10.19
C GLY A 91 -12.17 -0.46 -8.72
N ALA A 92 -11.20 0.05 -7.96
CA ALA A 92 -11.42 0.49 -6.59
C ALA A 92 -12.31 1.74 -6.54
N ASP A 93 -13.00 1.89 -5.41
CA ASP A 93 -13.80 3.06 -5.09
C ASP A 93 -12.97 3.97 -4.16
N VAL A 94 -12.36 5.00 -4.73
CA VAL A 94 -11.43 5.88 -4.02
C VAL A 94 -11.79 7.33 -4.27
N GLU A 95 -11.84 8.11 -3.20
CA GLU A 95 -12.04 9.56 -3.24
C GLU A 95 -10.76 10.27 -2.78
N GLU A 96 -10.19 11.12 -3.66
CA GLU A 96 -9.12 12.04 -3.25
C GLU A 96 -9.70 13.14 -2.35
N THR A 97 -9.02 13.43 -1.25
CA THR A 97 -9.35 14.55 -0.37
C THR A 97 -8.25 15.62 -0.40
N VAL A 98 -8.47 16.73 0.31
CA VAL A 98 -7.50 17.84 0.33
C VAL A 98 -6.13 17.41 0.86
N ASP A 99 -6.05 16.44 1.75
CA ASP A 99 -4.83 16.02 2.46
C ASP A 99 -4.71 14.50 2.64
N GLY A 100 -5.47 13.73 1.86
CA GLY A 100 -5.46 12.26 1.95
C GLY A 100 -6.42 11.63 0.96
N MET A 101 -7.08 10.53 1.37
CA MET A 101 -8.04 9.80 0.54
C MET A 101 -9.00 8.98 1.39
N ILE A 102 -10.17 8.68 0.82
CA ILE A 102 -11.15 7.73 1.37
C ILE A 102 -11.19 6.54 0.42
N ILE A 103 -11.04 5.34 0.95
CA ILE A 103 -11.10 4.08 0.20
C ILE A 103 -12.30 3.28 0.70
N HIS A 104 -13.28 3.06 -0.19
CA HIS A 104 -14.43 2.21 0.06
C HIS A 104 -14.09 0.78 -0.37
N GLY A 105 -13.67 -0.04 0.60
CA GLY A 105 -13.14 -1.38 0.34
C GLY A 105 -14.19 -2.42 0.00
N GLY A 106 -13.73 -3.66 -0.24
CA GLY A 106 -14.60 -4.81 -0.49
C GLY A 106 -15.02 -5.01 -1.95
N LYS A 107 -14.57 -4.17 -2.88
CA LYS A 107 -14.78 -4.40 -4.32
C LYS A 107 -13.62 -5.23 -4.90
N PRO A 108 -13.91 -6.22 -5.79
CA PRO A 108 -12.85 -6.94 -6.48
C PRO A 108 -12.08 -5.99 -7.40
N LEU A 109 -10.77 -6.12 -7.39
CA LEU A 109 -9.89 -5.38 -8.30
C LEU A 109 -9.62 -6.20 -9.56
N HIS A 110 -9.41 -5.50 -10.68
CA HIS A 110 -9.03 -6.10 -11.95
C HIS A 110 -7.74 -5.49 -12.51
N GLY A 111 -7.11 -6.21 -13.43
CA GLY A 111 -5.91 -5.73 -14.11
C GLY A 111 -6.15 -4.43 -14.88
N ALA A 112 -5.11 -3.59 -14.93
CA ALA A 112 -5.13 -2.30 -15.61
C ALA A 112 -3.71 -1.90 -16.05
N THR A 113 -3.61 -0.86 -16.87
CA THR A 113 -2.34 -0.16 -17.11
C THR A 113 -2.14 0.88 -16.01
N ILE A 114 -1.06 0.76 -15.27
CA ILE A 114 -0.69 1.58 -14.13
C ILE A 114 0.48 2.48 -14.52
N ASP A 115 0.39 3.77 -14.30
CA ASP A 115 1.53 4.67 -14.43
C ASP A 115 2.18 4.89 -13.04
N SER A 116 3.42 4.44 -12.88
CA SER A 116 4.15 4.64 -11.63
C SER A 116 4.60 6.08 -11.44
N HIS A 117 4.58 6.92 -12.48
CA HIS A 117 5.18 8.25 -12.48
C HIS A 117 6.66 8.24 -12.03
N LEU A 118 7.36 7.13 -12.28
CA LEU A 118 8.73 6.85 -11.83
C LEU A 118 8.91 6.89 -10.31
N ASP A 119 7.83 6.77 -9.56
CA ASP A 119 7.84 6.62 -8.10
C ASP A 119 7.93 5.13 -7.74
N HIS A 120 9.06 4.73 -7.16
CA HIS A 120 9.35 3.35 -6.82
C HIS A 120 8.37 2.76 -5.81
N ARG A 121 7.81 3.57 -4.89
CA ARG A 121 6.80 3.09 -3.93
C ARG A 121 5.47 2.82 -4.61
N ILE A 122 5.08 3.65 -5.57
CA ILE A 122 3.90 3.41 -6.40
C ILE A 122 4.09 2.12 -7.19
N ALA A 123 5.21 1.97 -7.93
CA ALA A 123 5.48 0.77 -8.70
C ALA A 123 5.43 -0.52 -7.85
N MET A 124 6.08 -0.53 -6.68
CA MET A 124 6.06 -1.69 -5.77
C MET A 124 4.66 -1.97 -5.21
N THR A 125 3.93 -0.92 -4.81
CA THR A 125 2.55 -1.05 -4.31
C THR A 125 1.66 -1.73 -5.34
N PHE A 126 1.67 -1.26 -6.57
CA PHE A 126 0.81 -1.82 -7.61
C PHE A 126 1.27 -3.18 -8.11
N ALA A 127 2.56 -3.52 -8.04
CA ALA A 127 3.02 -4.87 -8.31
C ALA A 127 2.46 -5.90 -7.31
N ILE A 128 2.39 -5.53 -6.02
CA ILE A 128 1.77 -6.38 -4.98
C ILE A 128 0.24 -6.41 -5.17
N THR A 129 -0.40 -5.26 -5.44
CA THR A 129 -1.85 -5.18 -5.66
C THR A 129 -2.27 -6.02 -6.86
N ALA A 130 -1.51 -5.98 -7.95
CA ALA A 130 -1.75 -6.77 -9.15
C ALA A 130 -1.73 -8.28 -8.91
N ALA A 131 -0.90 -8.77 -7.97
CA ALA A 131 -0.87 -10.18 -7.60
C ALA A 131 -2.17 -10.69 -6.95
N LEU A 132 -3.03 -9.77 -6.50
CA LEU A 132 -4.32 -10.05 -5.86
C LEU A 132 -5.52 -9.66 -6.74
N ALA A 133 -5.29 -9.01 -7.87
CA ALA A 133 -6.31 -8.57 -8.82
C ALA A 133 -6.60 -9.64 -9.89
N GLU A 134 -7.78 -9.59 -10.51
CA GLU A 134 -8.14 -10.46 -11.61
C GLU A 134 -7.59 -9.91 -12.95
N GLY A 135 -6.96 -10.76 -13.75
CA GLY A 135 -6.44 -10.40 -15.07
C GLY A 135 -4.99 -9.92 -15.05
N GLU A 136 -4.59 -9.21 -16.10
CA GLU A 136 -3.22 -8.76 -16.29
C GLU A 136 -3.08 -7.28 -15.95
N THR A 137 -1.97 -6.92 -15.31
CA THR A 137 -1.62 -5.51 -15.01
C THR A 137 -0.28 -5.18 -15.66
N GLU A 138 -0.25 -4.08 -16.38
CA GLU A 138 0.96 -3.47 -16.92
C GLU A 138 1.38 -2.29 -16.05
N ILE A 139 2.66 -2.23 -15.64
CA ILE A 139 3.18 -1.11 -14.86
C ILE A 139 4.20 -0.35 -15.69
N LEU A 140 3.85 0.87 -16.09
CA LEU A 140 4.74 1.77 -16.81
C LEU A 140 5.79 2.33 -15.84
N GLY A 141 7.05 2.40 -16.27
CA GLY A 141 8.16 2.85 -15.44
C GLY A 141 8.52 1.91 -14.29
N ALA A 142 8.19 0.61 -14.42
CA ALA A 142 8.43 -0.41 -13.39
C ALA A 142 9.89 -0.52 -12.94
N GLU A 143 10.84 -0.14 -13.78
CA GLU A 143 12.29 -0.15 -13.48
C GLU A 143 12.70 0.83 -12.38
N CYS A 144 11.86 1.82 -12.05
CA CYS A 144 12.15 2.78 -10.99
C CYS A 144 12.32 2.13 -9.60
N VAL A 145 11.83 0.91 -9.39
CA VAL A 145 12.04 0.15 -8.15
C VAL A 145 13.53 -0.07 -7.84
N ASN A 146 14.39 -0.07 -8.85
CA ASN A 146 15.84 -0.22 -8.69
C ASN A 146 16.48 0.90 -7.85
N ILE A 147 15.78 2.02 -7.67
CA ILE A 147 16.23 3.15 -6.85
C ILE A 147 16.40 2.74 -5.38
N SER A 148 15.48 1.91 -4.87
CA SER A 148 15.44 1.54 -3.45
C SER A 148 15.49 0.03 -3.20
N TYR A 149 15.01 -0.80 -4.14
CA TYR A 149 14.96 -2.25 -4.00
C TYR A 149 15.22 -2.96 -5.33
N PRO A 150 16.50 -3.09 -5.75
CA PRO A 150 16.86 -3.68 -7.07
C PRO A 150 16.37 -5.11 -7.28
N ASP A 151 16.26 -5.91 -6.22
CA ASP A 151 15.83 -7.31 -6.30
C ASP A 151 14.32 -7.52 -6.10
N PHE A 152 13.53 -6.44 -6.00
CA PHE A 152 12.11 -6.48 -5.65
C PHE A 152 11.30 -7.48 -6.49
N TYR A 153 11.38 -7.41 -7.81
CA TYR A 153 10.61 -8.32 -8.68
C TYR A 153 11.08 -9.77 -8.61
N GLN A 154 12.37 -10.00 -8.37
CA GLN A 154 12.90 -11.36 -8.17
C GLN A 154 12.35 -11.96 -6.89
N ASP A 155 12.31 -11.16 -5.81
CA ASP A 155 11.82 -11.61 -4.51
C ASP A 155 10.31 -11.78 -4.53
N LEU A 156 9.55 -10.87 -5.16
CA LEU A 156 8.11 -11.02 -5.36
C LEU A 156 7.78 -12.31 -6.12
N ASN A 157 8.50 -12.62 -7.19
CA ASN A 157 8.30 -13.85 -7.97
C ASN A 157 8.61 -15.13 -7.16
N LYS A 158 9.56 -15.09 -6.23
CA LYS A 158 9.84 -16.23 -5.31
C LYS A 158 8.69 -16.47 -4.32
N LEU A 159 8.02 -15.39 -3.90
CA LEU A 159 6.89 -15.47 -2.96
C LEU A 159 5.58 -15.87 -3.63
N ALA A 160 5.43 -15.64 -4.93
CA ALA A 160 4.24 -15.97 -5.72
C ALA A 160 4.21 -17.42 -6.24
N GLN A 161 5.23 -18.24 -5.95
CA GLN A 161 5.31 -19.66 -6.29
C GLN A 161 4.80 -20.51 -5.12
#